data_8ecf5d14aac97b6890d08af7f60aebd1
#
_entry.id   8ecf5d14aac97b6890d08af7f60aebd1
#
_cell.length_a   1.000
_cell.length_b   1.000
_cell.length_c   1.000
_cell.angle_alpha   90.00
_cell.angle_beta   90.00
_cell.angle_gamma   90.00
#
_symmetry.space_group_name_H-M   'P 1'
#
loop_
_entity.id
_entity.type
_entity.pdbx_description
1 polymer ?
#
loop_
_entity_poly.entity_id
_entity_poly.type
_entity_poly.pdbx_seq_one_letter_code
_entity_poly.pdbx_strand_id
1 'polypeptide(L)'
;MSICCKKAPVGAQRGFTLIELTVFIVIVSVAVLGVLRVISFTTANSADPQLRKQALVLAESMLEEVQLARYTFCNPIQDPAVETAANVGECTVPQTFPTNRESLKRPYYNVTDYVSAFNAPLEYKKDAADIDFPAGYKVTVAVAPEAALGPAGAQIAPAGATPANMNALRITVVVTYGGNQAITLVGYRTRYAPNLI
;
A
#
# COMPACT_ATOMS: atom_id res chain seq x y z
N MET A 1 79.65 25.07 40.18
CA MET A 1 78.39 25.35 39.52
C MET A 1 77.43 24.25 39.98
N SER A 2 76.61 24.53 41.03
CA SER A 2 75.78 23.52 41.72
C SER A 2 74.36 23.63 41.22
N ILE A 3 73.87 22.58 40.56
CA ILE A 3 72.54 22.49 40.02
C ILE A 3 71.60 21.93 41.11
N CYS A 4 70.77 22.80 41.63
CA CYS A 4 69.79 22.45 42.63
C CYS A 4 68.55 21.85 41.98
N CYS A 5 68.34 20.53 42.08
CA CYS A 5 67.13 19.83 41.64
C CYS A 5 65.96 20.16 42.61
N LYS A 6 65.05 20.98 42.14
CA LYS A 6 63.78 21.27 42.81
C LYS A 6 62.82 20.07 42.68
N LYS A 7 62.62 19.32 43.74
CA LYS A 7 61.61 18.23 43.82
C LYS A 7 60.22 18.84 43.68
N ALA A 8 59.45 18.42 42.67
CA ALA A 8 58.06 18.76 42.51
C ALA A 8 57.23 18.10 43.64
N PRO A 9 56.21 18.79 44.20
CA PRO A 9 55.35 18.19 45.22
C PRO A 9 54.55 17.04 44.63
N VAL A 10 54.68 15.87 45.26
CA VAL A 10 53.82 14.70 44.97
C VAL A 10 52.41 15.06 45.46
N GLY A 11 51.49 15.30 44.50
CA GLY A 11 50.08 15.55 44.85
C GLY A 11 49.51 14.33 45.59
N ALA A 12 48.94 14.59 46.74
CA ALA A 12 48.28 13.57 47.56
C ALA A 12 47.15 12.93 46.71
N GLN A 13 47.27 11.68 46.34
CA GLN A 13 46.20 10.91 45.72
C GLN A 13 45.10 10.68 46.77
N ARG A 14 43.97 11.36 46.60
CA ARG A 14 42.77 11.13 47.40
C ARG A 14 42.15 9.82 46.92
N GLY A 15 42.09 8.79 47.77
CA GLY A 15 41.35 7.55 47.49
C GLY A 15 39.85 7.80 47.58
N PHE A 16 39.09 7.10 46.72
CA PHE A 16 37.61 7.11 46.77
C PHE A 16 37.13 6.46 48.07
N THR A 17 36.14 7.07 48.72
CA THR A 17 35.48 6.45 49.86
C THR A 17 34.50 5.39 49.41
N LEU A 18 34.25 4.35 50.26
CA LEU A 18 33.32 3.25 49.98
C LEU A 18 31.90 3.80 49.70
N ILE A 19 31.49 4.85 50.40
CA ILE A 19 30.18 5.49 50.22
C ILE A 19 30.06 6.21 48.87
N GLU A 20 31.14 6.83 48.40
CA GLU A 20 31.16 7.52 47.11
C GLU A 20 31.06 6.53 45.97
N LEU A 21 31.70 5.36 46.08
CA LEU A 21 31.58 4.27 45.09
C LEU A 21 30.16 3.69 45.06
N THR A 22 29.51 3.48 46.21
CA THR A 22 28.16 2.94 46.25
C THR A 22 27.13 3.91 45.66
N VAL A 23 27.24 5.23 45.97
CA VAL A 23 26.37 6.26 45.41
C VAL A 23 26.59 6.36 43.88
N PHE A 24 27.83 6.29 43.41
CA PHE A 24 28.16 6.33 42.01
C PHE A 24 27.51 5.13 41.25
N ILE A 25 27.62 3.90 41.78
CA ILE A 25 27.01 2.72 41.17
C ILE A 25 25.49 2.86 41.09
N VAL A 26 24.84 3.37 42.12
CA VAL A 26 23.39 3.58 42.13
C VAL A 26 22.98 4.59 41.06
N ILE A 27 23.67 5.74 40.97
CA ILE A 27 23.35 6.77 39.98
C ILE A 27 23.54 6.24 38.54
N VAL A 28 24.67 5.56 38.28
CA VAL A 28 24.95 4.98 36.95
C VAL A 28 23.93 3.89 36.60
N SER A 29 23.55 3.03 37.55
CA SER A 29 22.56 2.00 37.31
C SER A 29 21.18 2.58 36.92
N VAL A 30 20.72 3.62 37.60
CA VAL A 30 19.46 4.30 37.27
C VAL A 30 19.56 4.99 35.92
N ALA A 31 20.68 5.62 35.59
CA ALA A 31 20.88 6.27 34.28
C ALA A 31 20.87 5.25 33.15
N VAL A 32 21.58 4.13 33.29
CA VAL A 32 21.61 3.07 32.27
C VAL A 32 20.23 2.43 32.08
N LEU A 33 19.50 2.15 33.14
CA LEU A 33 18.13 1.64 33.06
C LEU A 33 17.20 2.63 32.33
N GLY A 34 17.34 3.92 32.57
CA GLY A 34 16.58 4.96 31.88
C GLY A 34 16.87 4.97 30.37
N VAL A 35 18.13 4.92 29.98
CA VAL A 35 18.54 4.87 28.56
C VAL A 35 18.03 3.61 27.86
N LEU A 36 18.17 2.44 28.51
CA LEU A 36 17.68 1.19 27.96
C LEU A 36 16.15 1.18 27.76
N ARG A 37 15.40 1.79 28.65
CA ARG A 37 13.95 1.94 28.49
C ARG A 37 13.59 2.81 27.27
N VAL A 38 14.27 3.93 27.08
CA VAL A 38 14.04 4.80 25.93
C VAL A 38 14.36 4.07 24.61
N ILE A 39 15.48 3.35 24.56
CA ILE A 39 15.86 2.57 23.37
C ILE A 39 14.82 1.48 23.08
N SER A 40 14.37 0.74 24.10
CA SER A 40 13.35 -0.30 23.93
C SER A 40 12.03 0.27 23.42
N PHE A 41 11.61 1.43 23.93
CA PHE A 41 10.38 2.10 23.49
C PHE A 41 10.50 2.60 22.04
N THR A 42 11.62 3.20 21.64
CA THR A 42 11.84 3.66 20.27
C THR A 42 11.92 2.51 19.29
N THR A 43 12.55 1.38 19.67
CA THR A 43 12.65 0.19 18.80
C THR A 43 11.30 -0.50 18.60
N ALA A 44 10.49 -0.63 19.65
CA ALA A 44 9.15 -1.21 19.56
C ALA A 44 8.24 -0.39 18.64
N ASN A 45 8.34 0.93 18.67
CA ASN A 45 7.56 1.83 17.80
C ASN A 45 8.15 1.97 16.38
N SER A 46 9.34 1.45 16.10
CA SER A 46 9.96 1.49 14.76
C SER A 46 9.49 0.40 13.83
N ALA A 47 8.97 -0.70 14.35
CA ALA A 47 8.46 -1.82 13.53
C ALA A 47 7.17 -1.46 12.80
N ASP A 48 6.27 -0.69 13.42
CA ASP A 48 4.98 -0.29 12.88
C ASP A 48 5.08 0.59 11.61
N PRO A 49 5.96 1.62 11.53
CA PRO A 49 6.15 2.39 10.31
C PRO A 49 6.66 1.58 9.11
N GLN A 50 7.46 0.53 9.33
CA GLN A 50 7.95 -0.33 8.26
C GLN A 50 6.83 -1.19 7.68
N LEU A 51 6.03 -1.84 8.54
CA LEU A 51 4.87 -2.62 8.11
C LEU A 51 3.89 -1.75 7.34
N ARG A 52 3.64 -0.53 7.80
CA ARG A 52 2.77 0.42 7.12
C ARG A 52 3.31 0.82 5.75
N LYS A 53 4.61 1.09 5.61
CA LYS A 53 5.23 1.40 4.32
C LYS A 53 5.12 0.23 3.34
N GLN A 54 5.36 -0.99 3.79
CA GLN A 54 5.20 -2.19 2.97
C GLN A 54 3.74 -2.36 2.53
N ALA A 55 2.78 -2.19 3.44
CA ALA A 55 1.35 -2.25 3.12
C ALA A 55 0.96 -1.18 2.09
N LEU A 56 1.52 0.04 2.20
CA LEU A 56 1.27 1.12 1.24
C LEU A 56 1.80 0.77 -0.14
N VAL A 57 3.05 0.29 -0.24
CA VAL A 57 3.64 -0.12 -1.52
C VAL A 57 2.85 -1.26 -2.17
N LEU A 58 2.37 -2.23 -1.39
CA LEU A 58 1.50 -3.30 -1.90
C LEU A 58 0.16 -2.74 -2.41
N ALA A 59 -0.43 -1.79 -1.69
CA ALA A 59 -1.67 -1.16 -2.09
C ALA A 59 -1.51 -0.32 -3.37
N GLU A 60 -0.42 0.45 -3.47
CA GLU A 60 -0.09 1.26 -4.64
C GLU A 60 0.15 0.37 -5.87
N SER A 61 0.99 -0.66 -5.75
CA SER A 61 1.29 -1.57 -6.87
C SER A 61 0.04 -2.27 -7.38
N MET A 62 -0.84 -2.72 -6.48
CA MET A 62 -2.10 -3.36 -6.87
C MET A 62 -3.08 -2.38 -7.51
N LEU A 63 -3.15 -1.14 -7.00
CA LEU A 63 -4.01 -0.11 -7.57
C LEU A 63 -3.54 0.28 -8.97
N GLU A 64 -2.23 0.48 -9.16
CA GLU A 64 -1.64 0.78 -10.47
C GLU A 64 -1.91 -0.35 -11.47
N GLU A 65 -1.72 -1.60 -11.06
CA GLU A 65 -2.00 -2.75 -11.93
C GLU A 65 -3.44 -2.75 -12.43
N VAL A 66 -4.41 -2.53 -11.52
CA VAL A 66 -5.83 -2.49 -11.89
C VAL A 66 -6.15 -1.27 -12.75
N GLN A 67 -5.53 -0.11 -12.48
CA GLN A 67 -5.74 1.11 -13.26
C GLN A 67 -5.13 1.03 -14.66
N LEU A 68 -4.06 0.27 -14.86
CA LEU A 68 -3.45 0.05 -16.17
C LEU A 68 -4.28 -0.88 -17.07
N ALA A 69 -5.15 -1.70 -16.48
CA ALA A 69 -6.06 -2.54 -17.25
C ALA A 69 -7.03 -1.68 -18.08
N ARG A 70 -7.44 -2.20 -19.22
CA ARG A 70 -8.43 -1.54 -20.08
C ARG A 70 -9.79 -1.51 -19.41
N TYR A 71 -10.61 -0.56 -19.82
CA TYR A 71 -12.03 -0.55 -19.47
C TYR A 71 -12.84 -0.37 -20.74
N THR A 72 -13.21 -1.45 -21.37
CA THR A 72 -13.89 -1.51 -22.67
C THR A 72 -15.29 -2.07 -22.53
N PHE A 73 -16.16 -1.85 -23.51
CA PHE A 73 -17.48 -2.47 -23.58
C PHE A 73 -17.38 -3.91 -24.06
N CYS A 74 -16.54 -4.14 -25.06
CA CYS A 74 -16.32 -5.43 -25.67
C CYS A 74 -15.07 -6.11 -25.10
N ASN A 75 -15.03 -7.41 -25.25
CA ASN A 75 -13.88 -8.23 -24.88
C ASN A 75 -12.63 -7.74 -25.62
N PRO A 76 -11.53 -7.39 -24.91
CA PRO A 76 -10.39 -6.71 -25.51
C PRO A 76 -9.54 -7.58 -26.43
N ILE A 77 -9.77 -8.89 -26.48
CA ILE A 77 -9.02 -9.83 -27.32
C ILE A 77 -9.88 -10.48 -28.41
N GLN A 78 -11.14 -10.76 -28.09
CA GLN A 78 -12.00 -11.58 -28.94
C GLN A 78 -12.94 -10.75 -29.82
N ASP A 79 -13.09 -9.46 -29.55
CA ASP A 79 -14.05 -8.64 -30.27
C ASP A 79 -13.34 -7.56 -31.12
N PRO A 80 -13.54 -7.56 -32.43
CA PRO A 80 -12.95 -6.54 -33.31
C PRO A 80 -13.51 -5.12 -33.06
N ALA A 81 -14.71 -5.01 -32.46
CA ALA A 81 -15.33 -3.73 -32.15
C ALA A 81 -14.83 -3.09 -30.84
N VAL A 82 -13.85 -3.71 -30.15
CA VAL A 82 -13.34 -3.25 -28.85
C VAL A 82 -12.94 -1.79 -28.82
N GLU A 83 -12.41 -1.26 -29.93
CA GLU A 83 -11.90 0.10 -30.02
C GLU A 83 -12.95 1.11 -30.51
N THR A 84 -14.06 0.66 -31.08
CA THR A 84 -15.07 1.52 -31.73
C THR A 84 -16.43 1.48 -31.08
N ALA A 85 -16.73 0.43 -30.28
CA ALA A 85 -18.03 0.29 -29.64
C ALA A 85 -18.32 1.42 -28.65
N ALA A 86 -19.45 2.07 -28.81
CA ALA A 86 -19.94 3.12 -27.93
C ALA A 86 -20.84 2.59 -26.81
N ASN A 87 -21.30 1.34 -26.91
CA ASN A 87 -22.12 0.66 -25.91
C ASN A 87 -21.99 -0.87 -26.04
N VAL A 88 -22.45 -1.58 -25.01
CA VAL A 88 -22.39 -3.06 -24.95
C VAL A 88 -23.17 -3.75 -26.09
N GLY A 89 -24.21 -3.11 -26.61
CA GLY A 89 -25.03 -3.66 -27.69
C GLY A 89 -24.31 -3.75 -29.05
N GLU A 90 -23.19 -3.07 -29.21
CA GLU A 90 -22.36 -3.10 -30.42
C GLU A 90 -21.31 -4.20 -30.38
N CYS A 91 -21.21 -4.93 -29.28
CA CYS A 91 -20.23 -5.99 -29.10
C CYS A 91 -20.76 -7.34 -29.60
N THR A 92 -19.94 -8.04 -30.37
CA THR A 92 -20.14 -9.45 -30.66
C THR A 92 -19.85 -10.33 -29.45
N VAL A 93 -18.81 -9.95 -28.67
CA VAL A 93 -18.42 -10.57 -27.40
C VAL A 93 -18.35 -9.47 -26.33
N PRO A 94 -19.45 -9.23 -25.59
CA PRO A 94 -19.45 -8.24 -24.53
C PRO A 94 -18.45 -8.58 -23.42
N GLN A 95 -17.79 -7.56 -22.85
CA GLN A 95 -16.97 -7.71 -21.67
C GLN A 95 -17.86 -8.00 -20.45
N THR A 96 -17.60 -9.09 -19.77
CA THR A 96 -18.31 -9.52 -18.57
C THR A 96 -17.33 -9.75 -17.43
N PHE A 97 -17.85 -10.10 -16.25
CA PHE A 97 -17.01 -10.53 -15.14
C PHE A 97 -16.33 -11.89 -15.44
N PRO A 98 -15.43 -12.40 -14.58
CA PRO A 98 -14.41 -13.41 -14.85
C PRO A 98 -14.80 -14.72 -15.55
N THR A 99 -16.04 -14.93 -15.92
CA THR A 99 -16.44 -16.09 -16.74
C THR A 99 -15.80 -16.09 -18.13
N ASN A 100 -15.39 -14.93 -18.62
CA ASN A 100 -14.72 -14.73 -19.94
C ASN A 100 -13.34 -14.10 -19.79
N ARG A 101 -12.63 -14.41 -18.70
CA ARG A 101 -11.28 -13.91 -18.48
C ARG A 101 -10.34 -14.46 -19.55
N GLU A 102 -9.71 -13.59 -20.32
CA GLU A 102 -8.80 -13.93 -21.41
C GLU A 102 -7.44 -14.42 -20.92
N SER A 103 -7.05 -13.99 -19.72
CA SER A 103 -5.82 -14.44 -19.08
C SER A 103 -6.13 -15.09 -17.74
N LEU A 104 -5.53 -16.24 -17.51
CA LEU A 104 -5.57 -16.92 -16.21
C LEU A 104 -4.55 -16.34 -15.24
N LYS A 105 -3.61 -15.53 -15.73
CA LYS A 105 -2.55 -14.91 -14.95
C LYS A 105 -2.66 -13.39 -15.00
N ARG A 106 -2.35 -12.76 -13.91
CA ARG A 106 -2.21 -11.30 -13.82
C ARG A 106 -0.93 -10.84 -14.56
N PRO A 107 -0.89 -9.59 -15.06
CA PRO A 107 -1.98 -8.61 -15.07
C PRO A 107 -3.09 -8.99 -16.06
N TYR A 108 -4.34 -8.68 -15.68
CA TYR A 108 -5.51 -8.93 -16.53
C TYR A 108 -5.72 -7.81 -17.55
N TYR A 109 -6.47 -8.11 -18.59
CA TYR A 109 -6.68 -7.18 -19.71
C TYR A 109 -7.76 -6.13 -19.42
N ASN A 110 -8.76 -6.45 -18.58
CA ASN A 110 -9.84 -5.53 -18.27
C ASN A 110 -10.01 -5.38 -16.76
N VAL A 111 -10.45 -4.18 -16.33
CA VAL A 111 -10.68 -3.88 -14.91
C VAL A 111 -11.72 -4.82 -14.29
N THR A 112 -12.73 -5.24 -15.03
CA THR A 112 -13.76 -6.18 -14.55
C THR A 112 -13.22 -7.57 -14.25
N ASP A 113 -12.05 -7.93 -14.77
CA ASP A 113 -11.42 -9.24 -14.52
C ASP A 113 -10.81 -9.34 -13.11
N TYR A 114 -10.61 -8.22 -12.44
CA TYR A 114 -10.07 -8.17 -11.08
C TYR A 114 -11.11 -8.46 -9.99
N VAL A 115 -12.38 -8.54 -10.31
CA VAL A 115 -13.46 -8.81 -9.34
C VAL A 115 -14.46 -9.81 -9.91
N SER A 116 -15.21 -10.48 -9.05
CA SER A 116 -16.26 -11.44 -9.47
C SER A 116 -17.58 -10.74 -9.80
N ALA A 117 -17.80 -9.57 -9.24
CA ALA A 117 -18.96 -8.71 -9.48
C ALA A 117 -18.64 -7.30 -8.96
N PHE A 118 -19.42 -6.29 -9.40
CA PHE A 118 -19.33 -4.96 -8.80
C PHE A 118 -19.71 -5.00 -7.33
N ASN A 119 -18.99 -4.22 -6.53
CA ASN A 119 -19.12 -4.15 -5.07
C ASN A 119 -18.82 -5.47 -4.33
N ALA A 120 -18.25 -6.47 -4.99
CA ALA A 120 -17.82 -7.72 -4.38
C ALA A 120 -16.28 -7.72 -4.22
N PRO A 121 -15.75 -7.50 -3.01
CA PRO A 121 -14.31 -7.53 -2.77
C PRO A 121 -13.73 -8.92 -3.07
N LEU A 122 -12.58 -8.95 -3.77
CA LEU A 122 -11.84 -10.17 -4.07
C LEU A 122 -10.46 -10.10 -3.41
N GLU A 123 -10.10 -11.17 -2.69
CA GLU A 123 -8.79 -11.30 -2.04
C GLU A 123 -7.75 -11.85 -3.00
N TYR A 124 -6.58 -11.21 -2.98
CA TYR A 124 -5.40 -11.64 -3.72
C TYR A 124 -4.31 -12.09 -2.76
N LYS A 125 -3.65 -13.20 -3.08
CA LYS A 125 -2.56 -13.80 -2.29
C LYS A 125 -1.20 -13.61 -2.93
N LYS A 126 -1.17 -13.26 -4.21
CA LYS A 126 0.04 -13.15 -5.03
C LYS A 126 0.08 -11.82 -5.76
N ASP A 127 1.28 -11.43 -6.18
CA ASP A 127 1.50 -10.30 -7.07
C ASP A 127 1.32 -10.67 -8.56
N ALA A 128 1.60 -9.73 -9.46
CA ALA A 128 1.53 -9.94 -10.90
C ALA A 128 2.60 -10.91 -11.43
N ALA A 129 3.67 -11.14 -10.70
CA ALA A 129 4.74 -12.09 -11.02
C ALA A 129 4.46 -13.50 -10.50
N ASP A 130 3.26 -13.74 -9.93
CA ASP A 130 2.84 -15.00 -9.30
C ASP A 130 3.64 -15.35 -8.02
N ILE A 131 4.19 -14.32 -7.35
CA ILE A 131 4.91 -14.43 -6.09
C ILE A 131 3.94 -14.14 -4.94
N ASP A 132 3.97 -14.98 -3.90
CA ASP A 132 3.12 -14.80 -2.72
C ASP A 132 3.46 -13.49 -1.99
N PHE A 133 2.44 -12.77 -1.54
CA PHE A 133 2.62 -11.61 -0.67
C PHE A 133 3.30 -12.02 0.64
N PRO A 134 4.08 -11.13 1.27
CA PRO A 134 4.70 -11.42 2.56
C PRO A 134 3.68 -11.87 3.59
N ALA A 135 4.07 -12.79 4.48
CA ALA A 135 3.19 -13.27 5.54
C ALA A 135 2.68 -12.12 6.41
N GLY A 136 1.39 -12.17 6.75
CA GLY A 136 0.74 -11.13 7.56
C GLY A 136 0.11 -9.99 6.75
N TYR A 137 0.22 -10.00 5.41
CA TYR A 137 -0.47 -9.06 4.53
C TYR A 137 -1.60 -9.74 3.77
N LYS A 138 -2.70 -9.02 3.64
CA LYS A 138 -3.89 -9.45 2.91
C LYS A 138 -4.33 -8.30 1.99
N VAL A 139 -4.35 -8.56 0.70
CA VAL A 139 -4.71 -7.57 -0.32
C VAL A 139 -6.09 -7.88 -0.85
N THR A 140 -6.97 -6.87 -0.85
CA THR A 140 -8.35 -7.01 -1.33
C THR A 140 -8.63 -5.91 -2.34
N VAL A 141 -9.24 -6.26 -3.46
CA VAL A 141 -9.67 -5.33 -4.50
C VAL A 141 -11.18 -5.35 -4.63
N ALA A 142 -11.78 -4.19 -4.69
CA ALA A 142 -13.19 -4.00 -5.02
C ALA A 142 -13.32 -2.96 -6.14
N VAL A 143 -14.23 -3.21 -7.06
CA VAL A 143 -14.58 -2.30 -8.15
C VAL A 143 -16.06 -1.99 -8.07
N ALA A 144 -16.40 -0.71 -8.15
CA ALA A 144 -17.78 -0.23 -8.07
C ALA A 144 -18.06 0.77 -9.19
N PRO A 145 -19.26 0.76 -9.79
CA PRO A 145 -19.70 1.85 -10.66
C PRO A 145 -19.72 3.18 -9.91
N GLU A 146 -19.23 4.24 -10.57
CA GLU A 146 -19.18 5.59 -9.97
C GLU A 146 -19.98 6.58 -10.82
N ALA A 147 -21.16 6.91 -10.34
CA ALA A 147 -22.06 7.82 -11.05
C ALA A 147 -21.82 9.32 -10.72
N ALA A 148 -21.10 9.59 -9.64
CA ALA A 148 -20.93 10.94 -9.12
C ALA A 148 -19.55 11.56 -9.45
N LEU A 149 -18.76 10.94 -10.33
CA LEU A 149 -17.45 11.45 -10.69
C LEU A 149 -17.56 12.72 -11.54
N GLY A 150 -17.09 13.83 -11.00
CA GLY A 150 -17.15 15.16 -11.61
C GLY A 150 -18.07 16.13 -10.86
N PRO A 151 -18.07 17.40 -11.26
CA PRO A 151 -18.92 18.42 -10.63
C PRO A 151 -20.40 18.16 -10.89
N ALA A 152 -21.25 18.60 -9.97
CA ALA A 152 -22.69 18.47 -10.09
C ALA A 152 -23.19 19.07 -11.43
N GLY A 153 -23.93 18.27 -12.19
CA GLY A 153 -24.43 18.66 -13.53
C GLY A 153 -23.45 18.42 -14.69
N ALA A 154 -22.21 17.99 -14.41
CA ALA A 154 -21.21 17.65 -15.42
C ALA A 154 -20.43 16.36 -15.05
N GLN A 155 -21.15 15.37 -14.52
CA GLN A 155 -20.57 14.06 -14.18
C GLN A 155 -20.16 13.32 -15.46
N ILE A 156 -19.07 12.53 -15.35
CA ILE A 156 -18.54 11.72 -16.45
C ILE A 156 -19.49 10.54 -16.78
N ALA A 157 -20.15 9.98 -15.76
CA ALA A 157 -21.12 8.91 -15.94
C ALA A 157 -22.53 9.51 -16.01
N PRO A 158 -23.33 9.21 -17.04
CA PRO A 158 -24.70 9.71 -17.12
C PRO A 158 -25.57 9.10 -16.02
N ALA A 159 -26.42 9.91 -15.43
CA ALA A 159 -27.44 9.45 -14.50
C ALA A 159 -28.34 8.40 -15.16
N GLY A 160 -28.61 7.29 -14.46
CA GLY A 160 -29.46 6.21 -14.96
C GLY A 160 -28.76 5.20 -15.88
N ALA A 161 -27.45 5.32 -16.10
CA ALA A 161 -26.71 4.29 -16.80
C ALA A 161 -26.70 2.98 -16.01
N THR A 162 -26.95 1.86 -16.71
CA THR A 162 -26.75 0.54 -16.10
C THR A 162 -25.27 0.33 -15.79
N PRO A 163 -24.89 -0.50 -14.82
CA PRO A 163 -23.48 -0.81 -14.54
C PRO A 163 -22.68 -1.21 -15.81
N ALA A 164 -23.32 -1.92 -16.76
CA ALA A 164 -22.70 -2.30 -18.02
C ALA A 164 -22.35 -1.11 -18.93
N ASN A 165 -23.10 -0.03 -18.86
CA ASN A 165 -22.90 1.19 -19.66
C ASN A 165 -22.28 2.34 -18.85
N MET A 166 -21.85 2.10 -17.63
CA MET A 166 -21.24 3.12 -16.78
C MET A 166 -19.87 3.53 -17.34
N ASN A 167 -19.59 4.83 -17.36
CA ASN A 167 -18.35 5.37 -17.92
C ASN A 167 -17.24 5.54 -16.90
N ALA A 168 -17.53 5.41 -15.63
CA ALA A 168 -16.56 5.54 -14.56
C ALA A 168 -16.69 4.42 -13.54
N LEU A 169 -15.56 3.90 -13.12
CA LEU A 169 -15.43 2.91 -12.05
C LEU A 169 -14.57 3.47 -10.93
N ARG A 170 -14.95 3.19 -9.70
CA ARG A 170 -14.15 3.40 -8.51
C ARG A 170 -13.49 2.08 -8.14
N ILE A 171 -12.17 2.09 -8.05
CA ILE A 171 -11.34 0.97 -7.62
C ILE A 171 -10.94 1.23 -6.17
N THR A 172 -11.19 0.28 -5.29
CA THR A 172 -10.79 0.35 -3.89
C THR A 172 -9.86 -0.82 -3.60
N VAL A 173 -8.64 -0.51 -3.17
CA VAL A 173 -7.67 -1.51 -2.73
C VAL A 173 -7.50 -1.37 -1.23
N VAL A 174 -7.66 -2.47 -0.50
CA VAL A 174 -7.47 -2.53 0.93
C VAL A 174 -6.37 -3.54 1.24
N VAL A 175 -5.33 -3.08 1.94
CA VAL A 175 -4.28 -3.96 2.44
C VAL A 175 -4.34 -3.98 3.96
N THR A 176 -4.64 -5.15 4.52
CA THR A 176 -4.61 -5.38 5.96
C THR A 176 -3.26 -5.95 6.38
N TYR A 177 -2.74 -5.52 7.53
CA TYR A 177 -1.44 -5.91 8.07
C TYR A 177 -1.41 -5.78 9.60
N GLY A 178 -0.40 -6.36 10.25
CA GLY A 178 -0.15 -6.17 11.69
C GLY A 178 -1.34 -6.54 12.59
N GLY A 179 -2.14 -7.55 12.20
CA GLY A 179 -3.30 -8.03 12.93
C GLY A 179 -4.63 -7.38 12.51
N ASN A 180 -4.80 -6.07 12.69
CA ASN A 180 -6.08 -5.38 12.38
C ASN A 180 -5.91 -4.00 11.74
N GLN A 181 -4.69 -3.63 11.38
CA GLN A 181 -4.46 -2.36 10.69
C GLN A 181 -4.74 -2.51 9.20
N ALA A 182 -5.22 -1.45 8.58
CA ALA A 182 -5.51 -1.44 7.15
C ALA A 182 -5.10 -0.12 6.50
N ILE A 183 -4.63 -0.22 5.24
CA ILE A 183 -4.48 0.91 4.33
C ILE A 183 -5.50 0.73 3.23
N THR A 184 -6.24 1.80 2.95
CA THR A 184 -7.19 1.84 1.85
C THR A 184 -6.75 2.89 0.85
N LEU A 185 -6.60 2.48 -0.41
CA LEU A 185 -6.39 3.39 -1.53
C LEU A 185 -7.61 3.33 -2.45
N VAL A 186 -7.95 4.49 -2.98
CA VAL A 186 -9.06 4.63 -3.94
C VAL A 186 -8.53 5.27 -5.21
N GLY A 187 -8.86 4.65 -6.33
CA GLY A 187 -8.57 5.18 -7.65
C GLY A 187 -9.81 5.11 -8.53
N TYR A 188 -9.72 5.73 -9.68
CA TYR A 188 -10.81 5.76 -10.65
C TYR A 188 -10.30 5.31 -12.01
N ARG A 189 -11.16 4.61 -12.74
CA ARG A 189 -10.93 4.25 -14.14
C ARG A 189 -12.15 4.68 -14.95
N THR A 190 -11.92 5.54 -15.93
CA THR A 190 -12.96 5.94 -16.86
C THR A 190 -12.83 5.15 -18.15
N ARG A 191 -13.94 4.98 -18.87
CA ARG A 191 -13.88 4.54 -20.26
C ARG A 191 -13.19 5.62 -21.06
N TYR A 192 -12.19 5.21 -21.75
CA TYR A 192 -11.48 6.05 -22.68
C TYR A 192 -11.82 5.57 -24.09
N ALA A 193 -12.10 6.49 -24.99
CA ALA A 193 -12.17 6.19 -26.40
C ALA A 193 -10.74 6.23 -26.96
N PRO A 194 -10.02 5.11 -27.04
CA PRO A 194 -8.57 5.11 -27.32
C PRO A 194 -8.24 5.55 -28.73
N ASN A 195 -9.23 5.62 -29.62
CA ASN A 195 -9.01 5.86 -31.05
C ASN A 195 -9.63 7.14 -31.58
N LEU A 196 -9.85 8.13 -30.75
CA LEU A 196 -10.16 9.48 -31.19
C LEU A 196 -8.91 10.36 -31.26
N ILE A 197 -7.82 9.81 -31.77
CA ILE A 197 -6.62 10.56 -32.14
C ILE A 197 -6.48 10.51 -33.66
#